data_01a826e5058608259817fd2033ff2766
#
_entry.id   01a826e5058608259817fd2033ff2766
#
_cell.length_a   1.000
_cell.length_b   1.000
_cell.length_c   1.000
_cell.angle_alpha   90.00
_cell.angle_beta   90.00
_cell.angle_gamma   90.00
#
_symmetry.space_group_name_H-M   'P 1'
#
loop_
_entity.id
_entity.type
_entity.pdbx_description
1 polymer ?
#
loop_
_entity_poly.entity_id
_entity_poly.type
_entity_poly.pdbx_seq_one_letter_code
_entity_poly.pdbx_strand_id
1 'polypeptide(L)'
;WGLIPGWAKDGTMGAKLNNARGETVSEKPAFRAAFRRWRCIVPASGFFEWKAVQEDGRTVKQPYFIRPRDENELFGFAGLSERWVSPDGEEIHSCCIVTTDANALMMPIHDRMPVILAPGDYDTWLDPANVNAEMLRALLCPAEADDMIAYPVSRAVNSSRTDAPMLV
;
A
#
# COMPACT_ATOMS: atom_id res chain seq x y z
N TRP A 1 -10.04 3.55 -3.61
CA TRP A 1 -8.63 3.62 -3.25
C TRP A 1 -7.99 4.87 -3.83
N GLY A 2 -7.32 5.64 -2.95
CA GLY A 2 -6.78 6.97 -3.19
C GLY A 2 -7.35 7.94 -2.15
N LEU A 3 -6.55 8.36 -1.15
CA LEU A 3 -7.00 9.16 -0.01
C LEU A 3 -7.47 10.55 -0.47
N ILE A 4 -8.67 10.92 -0.08
CA ILE A 4 -9.17 12.29 -0.25
C ILE A 4 -9.08 12.96 1.12
N PRO A 5 -8.13 13.89 1.34
CA PRO A 5 -8.03 14.57 2.63
C PRO A 5 -9.31 15.34 2.95
N GLY A 6 -9.74 15.35 4.22
CA GLY A 6 -10.97 16.03 4.65
C GLY A 6 -11.07 17.52 4.30
N TRP A 7 -9.93 18.16 4.05
CA TRP A 7 -9.84 19.57 3.63
C TRP A 7 -9.80 19.76 2.09
N ALA A 8 -9.82 18.66 1.29
CA ALA A 8 -9.75 18.77 -0.16
C ALA A 8 -11.00 19.47 -0.72
N LYS A 9 -10.80 20.31 -1.73
CA LYS A 9 -11.90 21.06 -2.37
C LYS A 9 -12.76 20.15 -3.27
N ASP A 10 -12.15 19.11 -3.81
CA ASP A 10 -12.78 18.12 -4.68
C ASP A 10 -12.12 16.74 -4.54
N GLY A 11 -12.76 15.71 -5.07
CA GLY A 11 -12.31 14.32 -4.98
C GLY A 11 -11.11 13.97 -5.87
N THR A 12 -10.67 14.86 -6.76
CA THR A 12 -9.62 14.54 -7.76
C THR A 12 -8.25 14.28 -7.15
N MET A 13 -8.01 14.79 -5.92
CA MET A 13 -6.78 14.50 -5.19
C MET A 13 -6.58 13.02 -4.92
N GLY A 14 -7.67 12.26 -4.70
CA GLY A 14 -7.60 10.82 -4.45
C GLY A 14 -6.82 10.06 -5.50
N ALA A 15 -6.99 10.39 -6.78
CA ALA A 15 -6.28 9.73 -7.89
C ALA A 15 -4.73 9.82 -7.79
N LYS A 16 -4.19 10.73 -7.00
CA LYS A 16 -2.74 10.95 -6.81
C LYS A 16 -2.23 10.50 -5.44
N LEU A 17 -3.12 10.11 -4.55
CA LEU A 17 -2.80 9.78 -3.16
C LEU A 17 -3.10 8.29 -2.83
N ASN A 18 -2.80 7.41 -3.78
CA ASN A 18 -2.96 5.96 -3.61
C ASN A 18 -2.02 5.40 -2.55
N ASN A 19 -0.81 5.98 -2.46
CA ASN A 19 0.22 5.56 -1.53
C ASN A 19 0.77 6.74 -0.71
N ALA A 20 1.12 6.47 0.54
CA ALA A 20 1.79 7.40 1.44
C ALA A 20 3.17 6.86 1.83
N ARG A 21 4.23 7.65 1.69
CA ARG A 21 5.57 7.24 2.12
C ARG A 21 5.68 7.28 3.64
N GLY A 22 6.05 6.16 4.28
CA GLY A 22 6.19 6.02 5.73
C GLY A 22 7.12 7.05 6.35
N GLU A 23 8.20 7.42 5.65
CA GLU A 23 9.21 8.37 6.10
C GLU A 23 8.64 9.79 6.32
N THR A 24 7.60 10.15 5.58
CA THR A 24 7.02 11.51 5.61
C THR A 24 5.55 11.56 5.96
N VAL A 25 4.92 10.41 6.23
CA VAL A 25 3.48 10.29 6.44
C VAL A 25 2.96 11.12 7.61
N SER A 26 3.77 11.24 8.68
CA SER A 26 3.43 12.03 9.87
C SER A 26 3.53 13.55 9.66
N GLU A 27 4.16 13.99 8.57
CA GLU A 27 4.46 15.42 8.31
C GLU A 27 3.62 15.97 7.17
N LYS A 28 3.42 15.19 6.11
CA LYS A 28 2.71 15.62 4.89
C LYS A 28 1.27 16.03 5.20
N PRO A 29 0.84 17.24 4.80
CA PRO A 29 -0.52 17.74 5.08
C PRO A 29 -1.63 16.80 4.63
N ALA A 30 -1.41 16.03 3.53
CA ALA A 30 -2.39 15.10 3.01
C ALA A 30 -2.62 13.88 3.93
N PHE A 31 -1.62 13.48 4.74
CA PHE A 31 -1.65 12.20 5.46
C PHE A 31 -1.58 12.35 6.98
N ARG A 32 -0.98 13.44 7.49
CA ARG A 32 -0.67 13.59 8.92
C ARG A 32 -1.88 13.46 9.85
N ALA A 33 -3.06 13.92 9.42
CA ALA A 33 -4.28 13.82 10.21
C ALA A 33 -4.77 12.37 10.27
N ALA A 34 -4.81 11.69 9.13
CA ALA A 34 -5.19 10.29 9.03
C ALA A 34 -4.18 9.38 9.75
N PHE A 35 -2.88 9.62 9.60
CA PHE A 35 -1.82 8.91 10.34
C PHE A 35 -2.00 9.01 11.85
N ARG A 36 -2.45 10.13 12.36
CA ARG A 36 -2.64 10.34 13.79
C ARG A 36 -3.86 9.61 14.34
N ARG A 37 -4.97 9.44 13.56
CA ARG A 37 -6.27 9.02 14.11
C ARG A 37 -7.05 8.01 13.28
N TRP A 38 -6.78 7.92 11.98
CA TRP A 38 -7.61 7.18 11.03
C TRP A 38 -6.77 6.13 10.28
N ARG A 39 -6.05 5.33 11.07
CA ARG A 39 -5.28 4.20 10.55
C ARG A 39 -6.22 3.03 10.32
N CYS A 40 -5.92 2.27 9.27
CA CYS A 40 -6.66 1.05 8.93
C CYS A 40 -5.69 -0.05 8.48
N ILE A 41 -6.18 -1.24 8.33
CA ILE A 41 -5.47 -2.36 7.71
C ILE A 41 -6.20 -2.70 6.41
N VAL A 42 -5.44 -2.87 5.34
CA VAL A 42 -5.95 -3.34 4.04
C VAL A 42 -5.50 -4.80 3.89
N PRO A 43 -6.41 -5.78 4.05
CA PRO A 43 -6.06 -7.19 3.85
C PRO A 43 -5.89 -7.48 2.36
N ALA A 44 -4.86 -8.27 2.02
CA ALA A 44 -4.57 -8.64 0.65
C ALA A 44 -3.94 -10.04 0.59
N SER A 45 -4.35 -10.86 -0.38
CA SER A 45 -3.70 -12.14 -0.68
C SER A 45 -2.34 -11.96 -1.38
N GLY A 46 -2.08 -10.78 -1.90
CA GLY A 46 -0.83 -10.41 -2.56
C GLY A 46 -0.95 -9.08 -3.28
N PHE A 47 0.11 -8.69 -3.98
CA PHE A 47 0.14 -7.49 -4.80
C PHE A 47 1.01 -7.68 -6.03
N PHE A 48 0.81 -6.83 -7.02
CA PHE A 48 1.62 -6.81 -8.23
C PHE A 48 2.66 -5.69 -8.17
N GLU A 49 3.86 -6.00 -8.71
CA GLU A 49 4.89 -5.02 -8.97
C GLU A 49 5.58 -5.30 -10.32
N TRP A 50 6.20 -4.29 -10.91
CA TRP A 50 6.72 -4.35 -12.26
C TRP A 50 8.23 -4.14 -12.31
N LYS A 51 8.94 -5.21 -12.65
CA LYS A 51 10.38 -5.17 -12.91
C LYS A 51 10.68 -4.67 -14.31
N ALA A 52 11.58 -3.71 -14.43
CA ALA A 52 12.14 -3.33 -15.73
C ALA A 52 13.13 -4.40 -16.22
N VAL A 53 12.88 -4.99 -17.38
CA VAL A 53 13.74 -6.00 -18.00
C VAL A 53 14.10 -5.59 -19.42
N GLN A 54 15.25 -6.06 -19.93
CA GLN A 54 15.67 -5.81 -21.31
C GLN A 54 15.23 -6.97 -22.20
N GLU A 55 14.46 -6.68 -23.26
CA GLU A 55 14.06 -7.63 -24.29
C GLU A 55 14.27 -6.98 -25.66
N ASP A 56 15.02 -7.64 -26.52
CA ASP A 56 15.31 -7.17 -27.89
C ASP A 56 15.79 -5.70 -27.95
N GLY A 57 16.62 -5.28 -26.97
CA GLY A 57 17.16 -3.93 -26.89
C GLY A 57 16.16 -2.87 -26.38
N ARG A 58 14.99 -3.27 -25.90
CA ARG A 58 13.97 -2.38 -25.33
C ARG A 58 13.74 -2.70 -23.87
N THR A 59 13.49 -1.66 -23.07
CA THR A 59 13.03 -1.84 -21.68
C THR A 59 11.54 -2.13 -21.66
N VAL A 60 11.18 -3.28 -21.12
CA VAL A 60 9.78 -3.69 -20.91
C VAL A 60 9.49 -3.92 -19.44
N LYS A 61 8.24 -3.84 -19.05
CA LYS A 61 7.78 -4.07 -17.69
C LYS A 61 7.28 -5.51 -17.55
N GLN A 62 8.02 -6.33 -16.80
CA GLN A 62 7.62 -7.68 -16.42
C GLN A 62 6.89 -7.62 -15.08
N PRO A 63 5.59 -7.97 -15.03
CA PRO A 63 4.86 -8.03 -13.77
C PRO A 63 5.28 -9.25 -12.95
N TYR A 64 5.32 -9.05 -11.65
CA TYR A 64 5.50 -10.05 -10.61
C TYR A 64 4.29 -10.02 -9.70
N PHE A 65 3.86 -11.19 -9.22
CA PHE A 65 2.94 -11.31 -8.10
C PHE A 65 3.73 -11.64 -6.85
N ILE A 66 3.45 -10.90 -5.78
CA ILE A 66 4.08 -11.02 -4.48
C ILE A 66 3.01 -11.42 -3.49
N ARG A 67 3.21 -12.50 -2.75
CA ARG A 67 2.28 -13.00 -1.76
C ARG A 67 2.97 -13.53 -0.50
N PRO A 68 2.23 -13.78 0.60
CA PRO A 68 2.77 -14.52 1.74
C PRO A 68 3.34 -15.87 1.29
N ARG A 69 4.37 -16.36 1.99
CA ARG A 69 4.93 -17.68 1.71
C ARG A 69 3.90 -18.78 1.96
N ASP A 70 3.17 -18.69 3.06
CA ASP A 70 1.99 -19.52 3.28
C ASP A 70 0.80 -18.92 2.49
N GLU A 71 0.27 -19.69 1.55
CA GLU A 71 -0.85 -19.26 0.70
C GLU A 71 -2.19 -19.16 1.42
N ASN A 72 -2.28 -19.65 2.67
CA ASN A 72 -3.46 -19.53 3.51
C ASN A 72 -3.43 -18.21 4.32
N GLU A 73 -2.32 -17.48 4.30
CA GLU A 73 -2.17 -16.21 4.99
C GLU A 73 -2.55 -15.02 4.10
N LEU A 74 -2.85 -13.91 4.76
CA LEU A 74 -3.07 -12.63 4.11
C LEU A 74 -2.05 -11.63 4.62
N PHE A 75 -1.63 -10.72 3.75
CA PHE A 75 -0.94 -9.50 4.16
C PHE A 75 -1.92 -8.54 4.83
N GLY A 76 -1.50 -7.92 5.93
CA GLY A 76 -2.15 -6.77 6.52
C GLY A 76 -1.37 -5.50 6.17
N PHE A 77 -1.73 -4.80 5.09
CA PHE A 77 -1.04 -3.56 4.76
C PHE A 77 -1.43 -2.44 5.70
N ALA A 78 -0.44 -1.69 6.21
CA ALA A 78 -0.69 -0.45 6.92
C ALA A 78 -1.37 0.53 5.98
N GLY A 79 -2.57 0.95 6.34
CA GLY A 79 -3.37 1.88 5.58
C GLY A 79 -3.76 3.12 6.40
N LEU A 80 -4.13 4.16 5.68
CA LEU A 80 -4.78 5.35 6.24
C LEU A 80 -6.13 5.50 5.60
N SER A 81 -7.13 5.90 6.38
CA SER A 81 -8.48 6.17 5.88
C SER A 81 -8.87 7.62 6.13
N GLU A 82 -9.81 8.11 5.35
CA GLU A 82 -10.36 9.45 5.51
C GLU A 82 -11.82 9.47 5.07
N ARG A 83 -12.58 10.29 5.73
CA ARG A 83 -13.96 10.62 5.36
C ARG A 83 -13.99 12.03 4.80
N TRP A 84 -14.37 12.16 3.55
CA TRP A 84 -14.53 13.44 2.87
C TRP A 84 -16.00 13.64 2.50
N VAL A 85 -16.49 14.89 2.64
CA VAL A 85 -17.84 15.26 2.23
C VAL A 85 -17.73 16.23 1.07
N SER A 86 -18.37 15.90 -0.05
CA SER A 86 -18.39 16.75 -1.24
C SER A 86 -19.16 18.06 -0.99
N PRO A 87 -18.98 19.08 -1.81
CA PRO A 87 -19.78 20.30 -1.74
C PRO A 87 -21.29 20.04 -1.88
N ASP A 88 -21.68 18.96 -2.56
CA ASP A 88 -23.06 18.55 -2.76
C ASP A 88 -23.59 17.66 -1.62
N GLY A 89 -22.78 17.41 -0.58
CA GLY A 89 -23.16 16.63 0.59
C GLY A 89 -22.94 15.11 0.45
N GLU A 90 -22.32 14.63 -0.62
CA GLU A 90 -21.98 13.21 -0.77
C GLU A 90 -20.81 12.85 0.16
N GLU A 91 -20.96 11.79 0.92
CA GLU A 91 -19.92 11.28 1.82
C GLU A 91 -19.10 10.18 1.13
N ILE A 92 -17.79 10.36 1.04
CA ILE A 92 -16.87 9.41 0.44
C ILE A 92 -15.86 8.94 1.49
N HIS A 93 -15.80 7.63 1.72
CA HIS A 93 -14.75 6.96 2.48
C HIS A 93 -13.64 6.53 1.53
N SER A 94 -12.43 6.96 1.82
CA SER A 94 -11.25 6.68 1.00
C SER A 94 -10.10 6.17 1.84
N CYS A 95 -9.16 5.45 1.21
CA CYS A 95 -7.96 4.96 1.88
C CYS A 95 -6.73 5.07 0.97
N CYS A 96 -5.54 5.02 1.59
CA CYS A 96 -4.27 4.80 0.90
C CYS A 96 -3.43 3.77 1.64
N ILE A 97 -2.46 3.19 0.95
CA ILE A 97 -1.51 2.23 1.52
C ILE A 97 -0.23 2.98 1.90
N VAL A 98 0.31 2.68 3.09
CA VAL A 98 1.62 3.19 3.49
C VAL A 98 2.70 2.33 2.86
N THR A 99 3.74 2.97 2.30
CA THR A 99 4.86 2.28 1.67
C THR A 99 6.17 2.58 2.39
N THR A 100 7.10 1.64 2.31
CA THR A 100 8.45 1.74 2.86
C THR A 100 9.48 1.31 1.82
N ASP A 101 10.77 1.33 2.16
CA ASP A 101 11.84 0.81 1.31
C ASP A 101 11.66 -0.69 1.07
N ALA A 102 12.15 -1.17 -0.05
CA ALA A 102 12.07 -2.58 -0.41
C ALA A 102 12.98 -3.44 0.48
N ASN A 103 12.49 -4.62 0.87
CA ASN A 103 13.34 -5.65 1.47
C ASN A 103 14.20 -6.37 0.40
N ALA A 104 15.01 -7.33 0.81
CA ALA A 104 15.93 -8.05 -0.09
C ALA A 104 15.22 -8.79 -1.24
N LEU A 105 14.00 -9.29 -1.03
CA LEU A 105 13.18 -9.95 -2.07
C LEU A 105 12.68 -8.93 -3.10
N MET A 106 12.23 -7.77 -2.63
CA MET A 106 11.59 -6.74 -3.47
C MET A 106 12.60 -5.86 -4.23
N MET A 107 13.77 -5.59 -3.66
CA MET A 107 14.78 -4.69 -4.23
C MET A 107 15.11 -4.96 -5.71
N PRO A 108 15.23 -6.22 -6.19
CA PRO A 108 15.46 -6.51 -7.61
C PRO A 108 14.26 -6.23 -8.52
N ILE A 109 13.06 -6.00 -7.97
CA ILE A 109 11.80 -5.78 -8.69
C ILE A 109 11.43 -4.31 -8.67
N HIS A 110 11.36 -3.72 -7.48
CA HIS A 110 11.01 -2.32 -7.23
C HIS A 110 11.69 -1.83 -5.95
N ASP A 111 12.02 -0.54 -5.86
CA ASP A 111 12.70 0.07 -4.71
C ASP A 111 11.77 0.36 -3.51
N ARG A 112 10.46 0.16 -3.69
CA ARG A 112 9.45 0.35 -2.63
C ARG A 112 8.57 -0.87 -2.50
N MET A 113 7.97 -1.03 -1.30
CA MET A 113 6.96 -2.05 -1.03
C MET A 113 5.89 -1.50 -0.07
N PRO A 114 4.68 -2.08 -0.02
CA PRO A 114 3.73 -1.82 1.06
C PRO A 114 4.35 -2.13 2.43
N VAL A 115 4.00 -1.33 3.43
CA VAL A 115 4.25 -1.73 4.83
C VAL A 115 3.30 -2.86 5.17
N ILE A 116 3.86 -4.03 5.48
CA ILE A 116 3.12 -5.22 5.92
C ILE A 116 3.27 -5.30 7.43
N LEU A 117 2.17 -5.13 8.15
CA LEU A 117 2.17 -5.20 9.61
C LEU A 117 2.21 -6.66 10.07
N ALA A 118 3.00 -6.93 11.09
CA ALA A 118 2.90 -8.21 11.79
C ALA A 118 1.55 -8.29 12.53
N PRO A 119 0.91 -9.48 12.62
CA PRO A 119 -0.37 -9.61 13.32
C PRO A 119 -0.36 -9.11 14.77
N GLY A 120 0.79 -9.23 15.45
CA GLY A 120 0.97 -8.72 16.82
C GLY A 120 0.95 -7.19 16.95
N ASP A 121 1.10 -6.47 15.83
CA ASP A 121 1.13 -5.00 15.79
C ASP A 121 -0.22 -4.38 15.42
N TYR A 122 -1.21 -5.21 15.05
CA TYR A 122 -2.50 -4.71 14.55
C TYR A 122 -3.22 -3.84 15.58
N ASP A 123 -3.28 -4.27 16.84
CA ASP A 123 -3.94 -3.51 17.90
C ASP A 123 -3.23 -2.16 18.13
N THR A 124 -1.89 -2.17 18.14
CA THR A 124 -1.09 -0.94 18.29
C THR A 124 -1.31 0.03 17.13
N TRP A 125 -1.39 -0.50 15.90
CA TRP A 125 -1.63 0.31 14.71
C TRP A 125 -3.04 0.88 14.67
N LEU A 126 -4.04 0.08 15.02
CA LEU A 126 -5.46 0.44 14.93
C LEU A 126 -5.95 1.30 16.10
N ASP A 127 -5.25 1.32 17.25
CA ASP A 127 -5.68 2.07 18.43
C ASP A 127 -5.70 3.59 18.17
N PRO A 128 -6.88 4.23 18.06
CA PRO A 128 -6.98 5.66 17.82
C PRO A 128 -6.48 6.53 18.97
N ALA A 129 -6.35 5.96 20.18
CA ALA A 129 -5.79 6.62 21.35
C ALA A 129 -4.26 6.67 21.30
N ASN A 130 -3.62 5.77 20.54
CA ASN A 130 -2.18 5.80 20.30
C ASN A 130 -1.84 6.94 19.33
N VAL A 131 -1.36 8.04 19.87
CA VAL A 131 -0.89 9.22 19.09
C VAL A 131 0.62 9.40 19.13
N ASN A 132 1.35 8.41 19.65
CA ASN A 132 2.81 8.43 19.67
C ASN A 132 3.37 8.18 18.26
N ALA A 133 3.71 9.27 17.58
CA ALA A 133 4.19 9.21 16.21
C ALA A 133 5.52 8.43 16.05
N GLU A 134 6.37 8.39 17.06
CA GLU A 134 7.62 7.63 17.03
C GLU A 134 7.35 6.13 17.06
N MET A 135 6.52 5.69 18.01
CA MET A 135 6.08 4.29 18.10
C MET A 135 5.39 3.82 16.81
N LEU A 136 4.47 4.62 16.29
CA LEU A 136 3.77 4.29 15.05
C LEU A 136 4.69 4.24 13.83
N ARG A 137 5.69 5.13 13.75
CA ARG A 137 6.68 5.10 12.67
C ARG A 137 7.61 3.89 12.76
N ALA A 138 7.91 3.40 13.95
CA ALA A 138 8.71 2.19 14.12
C ALA A 138 8.08 0.95 13.48
N LEU A 139 6.75 0.93 13.32
CA LEU A 139 6.02 -0.14 12.62
C LEU A 139 6.14 -0.05 11.08
N LEU A 140 6.58 1.10 10.54
CA LEU A 140 6.63 1.35 9.10
C LEU A 140 7.95 0.87 8.49
N CYS A 141 8.34 -0.36 8.80
CA CYS A 141 9.56 -1.00 8.31
C CYS A 141 9.22 -2.04 7.20
N PRO A 142 10.22 -2.42 6.39
CA PRO A 142 10.07 -3.55 5.48
C PRO A 142 9.75 -4.84 6.22
N ALA A 143 8.86 -5.66 5.67
CA ALA A 143 8.61 -7.01 6.18
C ALA A 143 9.80 -7.93 5.89
N GLU A 144 9.90 -9.03 6.65
CA GLU A 144 10.93 -10.03 6.43
C GLU A 144 10.82 -10.67 5.04
N ALA A 145 11.94 -10.74 4.32
CA ALA A 145 11.95 -11.28 2.96
C ALA A 145 11.57 -12.78 2.92
N ASP A 146 11.91 -13.51 3.98
CA ASP A 146 11.67 -14.95 4.07
C ASP A 146 10.19 -15.31 4.27
N ASP A 147 9.36 -14.37 4.71
CA ASP A 147 7.92 -14.56 4.87
C ASP A 147 7.14 -14.37 3.57
N MET A 148 7.84 -14.02 2.49
CA MET A 148 7.23 -13.69 1.20
C MET A 148 7.82 -14.53 0.08
N ILE A 149 7.05 -14.64 -1.01
CA ILE A 149 7.54 -15.12 -2.30
C ILE A 149 7.13 -14.16 -3.41
N ALA A 150 7.94 -14.10 -4.46
CA ALA A 150 7.67 -13.31 -5.66
C ALA A 150 7.97 -14.16 -6.90
N TYR A 151 7.06 -14.15 -7.88
CA TYR A 151 7.25 -14.85 -9.14
C TYR A 151 6.68 -14.04 -10.31
N PRO A 152 7.27 -14.20 -11.52
CA PRO A 152 6.77 -13.51 -12.69
C PRO A 152 5.41 -14.07 -13.11
N VAL A 153 4.53 -13.17 -13.54
CA VAL A 153 3.20 -13.55 -14.05
C VAL A 153 2.98 -13.03 -15.47
N SER A 154 1.88 -13.44 -16.08
CA SER A 154 1.50 -13.04 -17.43
C SER A 154 1.38 -11.51 -17.54
N ARG A 155 1.87 -10.95 -18.64
CA ARG A 155 1.66 -9.54 -18.99
C ARG A 155 0.19 -9.17 -19.26
N ALA A 156 -0.71 -10.15 -19.28
CA ALA A 156 -2.15 -9.91 -19.35
C ALA A 156 -2.65 -9.04 -18.17
N VAL A 157 -1.98 -9.10 -17.00
CA VAL A 157 -2.27 -8.24 -15.85
C VAL A 157 -2.07 -6.74 -16.12
N ASN A 158 -1.32 -6.36 -17.15
CA ASN A 158 -1.14 -4.96 -17.55
C ASN A 158 -2.42 -4.31 -18.09
N SER A 159 -3.43 -5.11 -18.40
CA SER A 159 -4.73 -4.64 -18.83
C SER A 159 -5.73 -4.67 -17.68
N SER A 160 -6.21 -3.51 -17.25
CA SER A 160 -7.27 -3.41 -16.23
C SER A 160 -8.61 -4.03 -16.66
N ARG A 161 -8.73 -4.46 -17.93
CA ARG A 161 -9.91 -5.17 -18.46
C ARG A 161 -9.82 -6.68 -18.26
N THR A 162 -8.65 -7.19 -17.89
CA THR A 162 -8.43 -8.61 -17.66
C THR A 162 -8.58 -8.87 -16.16
N ASP A 163 -9.60 -9.63 -15.80
CA ASP A 163 -9.83 -10.10 -14.43
C ASP A 163 -10.08 -11.61 -14.53
N ALA A 164 -9.07 -12.40 -14.18
CA ALA A 164 -9.13 -13.85 -14.31
C ALA A 164 -8.14 -14.54 -13.36
N PRO A 165 -8.46 -15.74 -12.85
CA PRO A 165 -7.59 -16.50 -11.94
C PRO A 165 -6.18 -16.78 -12.49
N MET A 166 -6.02 -16.77 -13.81
CA MET A 166 -4.74 -16.99 -14.48
C MET A 166 -3.73 -15.84 -14.36
N LEU A 167 -4.11 -14.76 -13.69
CA LEU A 167 -3.22 -13.59 -13.47
C LEU A 167 -2.30 -13.77 -12.25
N VAL A 168 -2.55 -14.77 -11.42
CA VAL A 168 -1.82 -15.08 -10.18
C VAL A 168 -1.35 -16.54 -10.17
#